data_bc88aef994b5e51016d793d5a926e2d5
#
_entry.id   bc88aef994b5e51016d793d5a926e2d5
#
_cell.length_a   1.000
_cell.length_b   1.000
_cell.length_c   1.000
_cell.angle_alpha   90.00
_cell.angle_beta   90.00
_cell.angle_gamma   90.00
#
_symmetry.space_group_name_H-M   'P 1'
#
loop_
_entity.id
_entity.type
_entity.pdbx_description
1 polymer ?
#
loop_
_entity_poly.entity_id
_entity_poly.type
_entity_poly.pdbx_seq_one_letter_code
_entity_poly.pdbx_strand_id
1 'polypeptide(L)'
;MSDSFRIRTARHEDLPAILAIFNDLIATSTAVYTETPVDLAERTAWFEARQAAGFPVLVVEELPLQAGSSGASGVAGALGVEGGLQGAQVLADGRALSASRPVVLGYASFGTFRGSWPGYRHTVEHSVHVRADQRGRGLGTALIHALFAEAQARDVHVMVGAIDAENTGS
;
A
#
# COMPACT_ATOMS: atom_id res chain seq x y z
N MET A 1 1.10 20.47 8.17
CA MET A 1 1.64 19.87 6.92
C MET A 1 0.63 18.84 6.49
N SER A 2 -0.06 19.06 5.37
CA SER A 2 -1.04 18.10 4.88
C SER A 2 -0.30 16.84 4.44
N ASP A 3 -0.65 15.71 5.03
CA ASP A 3 -0.09 14.42 4.66
C ASP A 3 -0.38 14.16 3.18
N SER A 4 0.67 14.10 2.38
CA SER A 4 0.57 13.88 0.94
C SER A 4 0.42 12.39 0.58
N PHE A 5 -0.12 11.58 1.49
CA PHE A 5 -0.33 10.15 1.31
C PHE A 5 -1.70 9.69 1.82
N ARG A 6 -2.15 8.56 1.35
CA ARG A 6 -3.31 7.83 1.89
C ARG A 6 -3.01 6.34 2.06
N ILE A 7 -3.75 5.70 2.97
CA ILE A 7 -3.73 4.25 3.16
C ILE A 7 -5.04 3.67 2.61
N ARG A 8 -4.93 2.56 1.90
CA ARG A 8 -6.06 1.78 1.39
C ARG A 8 -5.74 0.29 1.32
N THR A 9 -6.78 -0.51 1.15
CA THR A 9 -6.62 -1.93 0.81
C THR A 9 -5.89 -2.08 -0.51
N ALA A 10 -4.95 -3.01 -0.55
CA ALA A 10 -4.19 -3.35 -1.75
C ALA A 10 -5.05 -4.06 -2.79
N ARG A 11 -4.67 -3.90 -4.05
CA ARG A 11 -5.29 -4.53 -5.23
C ARG A 11 -4.23 -5.31 -6.00
N HIS A 12 -4.66 -6.19 -6.90
CA HIS A 12 -3.73 -6.93 -7.77
C HIS A 12 -2.78 -6.03 -8.55
N GLU A 13 -3.24 -4.85 -8.94
CA GLU A 13 -2.41 -3.86 -9.64
C GLU A 13 -1.25 -3.28 -8.81
N ASP A 14 -1.29 -3.43 -7.47
CA ASP A 14 -0.23 -3.00 -6.57
C ASP A 14 0.89 -4.04 -6.41
N LEU A 15 0.65 -5.28 -6.82
CA LEU A 15 1.57 -6.39 -6.60
C LEU A 15 2.98 -6.18 -7.18
N PRO A 16 3.16 -5.58 -8.36
CA PRO A 16 4.50 -5.26 -8.84
C PRO A 16 5.27 -4.31 -7.92
N ALA A 17 4.59 -3.31 -7.33
CA ALA A 17 5.20 -2.37 -6.40
C ALA A 17 5.50 -3.03 -5.04
N ILE A 18 4.57 -3.84 -4.52
CA ILE A 18 4.76 -4.65 -3.30
C ILE A 18 5.94 -5.60 -3.47
N LEU A 19 6.05 -6.27 -4.63
CA LEU A 19 7.15 -7.15 -4.97
C LEU A 19 8.49 -6.42 -4.97
N ALA A 20 8.55 -5.24 -5.62
CA ALA A 20 9.76 -4.44 -5.69
C ALA A 20 10.23 -4.03 -4.29
N ILE A 21 9.33 -3.58 -3.41
CA ILE A 21 9.64 -3.21 -2.03
C ILE A 21 10.16 -4.45 -1.25
N PHE A 22 9.52 -5.60 -1.40
CA PHE A 22 9.93 -6.82 -0.70
C PHE A 22 11.31 -7.32 -1.13
N ASN A 23 11.58 -7.35 -2.43
CA ASN A 23 12.87 -7.82 -2.94
C ASN A 23 14.01 -6.82 -2.63
N ASP A 24 13.73 -5.52 -2.59
CA ASP A 24 14.69 -4.52 -2.11
C ASP A 24 15.08 -4.79 -0.63
N LEU A 25 14.11 -5.13 0.22
CA LEU A 25 14.37 -5.48 1.61
C LEU A 25 15.22 -6.75 1.77
N ILE A 26 15.00 -7.76 0.94
CA ILE A 26 15.85 -8.98 0.92
C ILE A 26 17.29 -8.61 0.63
N ALA A 27 17.51 -7.70 -0.32
CA ALA A 27 18.85 -7.32 -0.76
C ALA A 27 19.57 -6.35 0.20
N THR A 28 18.82 -5.56 1.00
CA THR A 28 19.37 -4.39 1.69
C THR A 28 19.18 -4.39 3.20
N SER A 29 18.43 -5.34 3.76
CA SER A 29 18.11 -5.31 5.19
C SER A 29 17.92 -6.71 5.80
N THR A 30 17.95 -6.78 7.12
CA THR A 30 17.62 -7.98 7.92
C THR A 30 16.11 -8.04 8.28
N ALA A 31 15.29 -7.15 7.74
CA ALA A 31 13.86 -7.07 8.05
C ALA A 31 13.04 -8.27 7.57
N VAL A 32 13.59 -9.09 6.69
CA VAL A 32 13.00 -10.33 6.21
C VAL A 32 14.03 -11.46 6.30
N TYR A 33 13.60 -12.62 6.80
CA TYR A 33 14.49 -13.77 7.03
C TYR A 33 14.54 -14.70 5.80
N THR A 34 14.76 -14.13 4.61
CA THR A 34 15.00 -14.87 3.36
C THR A 34 16.09 -14.17 2.55
N GLU A 35 16.91 -14.95 1.88
CA GLU A 35 17.99 -14.46 1.01
C GLU A 35 17.64 -14.55 -0.48
N THR A 36 16.55 -15.24 -0.80
CA THR A 36 16.14 -15.48 -2.17
C THR A 36 15.03 -14.52 -2.57
N PRO A 37 15.23 -13.68 -3.58
CA PRO A 37 14.16 -12.86 -4.14
C PRO A 37 13.00 -13.74 -4.63
N VAL A 38 11.78 -13.24 -4.42
CA VAL A 38 10.56 -13.89 -4.89
C VAL A 38 10.14 -13.32 -6.24
N ASP A 39 9.36 -14.08 -6.98
CA ASP A 39 8.77 -13.63 -8.23
C ASP A 39 7.34 -13.10 -8.07
N LEU A 40 6.76 -12.62 -9.17
CA LEU A 40 5.40 -12.08 -9.14
C LEU A 40 4.36 -13.17 -8.87
N ALA A 41 4.58 -14.40 -9.30
CA ALA A 41 3.66 -15.50 -9.07
C ALA A 41 3.58 -15.86 -7.59
N GLU A 42 4.73 -15.94 -6.89
CA GLU A 42 4.80 -16.17 -5.45
C GLU A 42 4.15 -15.01 -4.67
N ARG A 43 4.40 -13.76 -5.09
CA ARG A 43 3.78 -12.60 -4.45
C ARG A 43 2.28 -12.55 -4.66
N THR A 44 1.80 -12.97 -5.83
CA THR A 44 0.36 -13.10 -6.12
C THR A 44 -0.27 -14.18 -5.23
N ALA A 45 0.34 -15.37 -5.16
CA ALA A 45 -0.14 -16.45 -4.32
C ALA A 45 -0.19 -16.05 -2.83
N TRP A 46 0.82 -15.33 -2.34
CA TRP A 46 0.81 -14.77 -0.98
C TRP A 46 -0.36 -13.81 -0.76
N PHE A 47 -0.63 -12.91 -1.71
CA PHE A 47 -1.71 -11.94 -1.61
C PHE A 47 -3.08 -12.62 -1.60
N GLU A 48 -3.30 -13.56 -2.51
CA GLU A 48 -4.54 -14.35 -2.59
C GLU A 48 -4.77 -15.18 -1.33
N ALA A 49 -3.72 -15.80 -0.79
CA ALA A 49 -3.79 -16.53 0.47
C ALA A 49 -4.19 -15.62 1.65
N ARG A 50 -3.67 -14.38 1.71
CA ARG A 50 -4.09 -13.38 2.71
C ARG A 50 -5.56 -13.03 2.56
N GLN A 51 -6.02 -12.77 1.34
CA GLN A 51 -7.43 -12.47 1.05
C GLN A 51 -8.35 -13.63 1.41
N ALA A 52 -8.00 -14.85 1.00
CA ALA A 52 -8.78 -16.05 1.29
C ALA A 52 -8.91 -16.32 2.80
N ALA A 53 -7.87 -16.00 3.58
CA ALA A 53 -7.89 -16.08 5.03
C ALA A 53 -8.58 -14.89 5.72
N GLY A 54 -9.08 -13.91 4.99
CA GLY A 54 -9.71 -12.69 5.53
C GLY A 54 -8.72 -11.69 6.16
N PHE A 55 -7.42 -11.83 5.89
CA PHE A 55 -6.40 -10.92 6.41
C PHE A 55 -6.21 -9.70 5.50
N PRO A 56 -5.98 -8.51 6.08
CA PRO A 56 -5.78 -7.29 5.31
C PRO A 56 -4.41 -7.28 4.65
N VAL A 57 -4.35 -6.71 3.45
CA VAL A 57 -3.13 -6.19 2.86
C VAL A 57 -3.39 -4.72 2.55
N LEU A 58 -2.63 -3.83 3.19
CA LEU A 58 -2.77 -2.38 3.05
C LEU A 58 -1.58 -1.83 2.29
N VAL A 59 -1.82 -0.80 1.49
CA VAL A 59 -0.77 0.00 0.85
C VAL A 59 -0.89 1.44 1.30
N VAL A 60 0.24 2.11 1.43
CA VAL A 60 0.32 3.57 1.51
C VAL A 60 0.78 4.09 0.16
N GLU A 61 0.02 5.02 -0.41
CA GLU A 61 0.31 5.61 -1.72
C GLU A 61 0.41 7.12 -1.62
N GLU A 62 1.23 7.70 -2.49
CA GLU A 62 1.35 9.14 -2.61
C GLU A 62 0.11 9.73 -3.25
N LEU A 63 -0.41 10.80 -2.64
CA LEU A 63 -1.49 11.55 -3.28
C LEU A 63 -0.90 12.43 -4.38
N PRO A 64 -1.54 12.48 -5.57
CA PRO A 64 -1.13 13.42 -6.58
C PRO A 64 -1.20 14.85 -6.01
N LEU A 65 -0.12 15.60 -6.20
CA LEU A 65 -0.13 17.03 -5.88
C LEU A 65 -1.30 17.66 -6.62
N GLN A 66 -2.29 18.16 -5.88
CA GLN A 66 -3.32 18.97 -6.48
C GLN A 66 -2.62 20.20 -7.06
N ALA A 67 -2.59 20.31 -8.38
CA ALA A 67 -2.18 21.54 -9.05
C ALA A 67 -3.06 22.65 -8.47
N GLY A 68 -2.43 23.58 -7.74
CA GLY A 68 -3.12 24.65 -7.03
C GLY A 68 -4.12 25.31 -7.95
N SER A 69 -5.35 25.43 -7.48
CA SER A 69 -6.38 26.26 -8.07
C SER A 69 -5.98 27.73 -7.94
N SER A 70 -5.04 28.17 -8.78
CA SER A 70 -4.86 29.58 -9.04
C SER A 70 -5.97 30.00 -10.00
N GLY A 71 -6.90 30.83 -9.49
CA GLY A 71 -8.11 31.26 -10.17
C GLY A 71 -7.84 31.80 -11.58
N ALA A 72 -8.49 31.18 -12.53
CA ALA A 72 -8.84 31.80 -13.80
C ALA A 72 -10.37 31.68 -13.96
N SER A 73 -11.04 32.73 -13.57
CA SER A 73 -12.41 33.03 -13.99
C SER A 73 -12.36 33.23 -15.51
N GLY A 74 -12.98 32.32 -16.26
CA GLY A 74 -13.09 32.41 -17.71
C GLY A 74 -14.30 31.63 -18.19
N VAL A 75 -15.28 32.36 -18.64
CA VAL A 75 -16.66 32.07 -19.00
C VAL A 75 -16.82 30.86 -19.95
N ALA A 76 -17.89 30.14 -19.69
CA ALA A 76 -18.44 29.02 -20.42
C ALA A 76 -18.71 29.25 -21.92
N GLY A 77 -18.56 28.21 -22.69
CA GLY A 77 -19.17 28.00 -23.98
C GLY A 77 -19.57 26.53 -24.09
N ALA A 78 -20.84 26.25 -23.92
CA ALA A 78 -21.43 24.94 -24.13
C ALA A 78 -21.51 24.65 -25.63
N LEU A 79 -20.97 23.54 -26.09
CA LEU A 79 -21.40 22.83 -27.28
C LEU A 79 -21.29 21.34 -27.02
N GLY A 80 -22.48 20.71 -27.01
CA GLY A 80 -22.59 19.26 -26.84
C GLY A 80 -22.09 18.48 -28.06
N VAL A 81 -21.43 17.39 -27.82
CA VAL A 81 -21.33 16.22 -28.72
C VAL A 81 -21.45 14.99 -27.86
N GLU A 82 -22.56 14.25 -28.08
CA GLU A 82 -22.74 12.90 -27.55
C GLU A 82 -21.84 11.92 -28.33
N GLY A 83 -21.19 11.02 -27.62
CA GLY A 83 -20.44 9.94 -28.24
C GLY A 83 -19.44 9.32 -27.26
N GLY A 84 -19.86 8.22 -26.63
CA GLY A 84 -19.15 7.56 -25.54
C GLY A 84 -17.72 7.14 -25.83
N LEU A 85 -16.87 7.42 -24.87
CA LEU A 85 -15.67 6.64 -24.50
C LEU A 85 -15.36 6.99 -23.05
N GLN A 86 -15.34 5.94 -22.21
CA GLN A 86 -15.15 6.03 -20.77
C GLN A 86 -13.73 6.49 -20.41
N GLY A 87 -13.60 7.59 -19.68
CA GLY A 87 -12.61 7.70 -18.62
C GLY A 87 -11.28 8.38 -18.92
N ALA A 88 -11.05 9.02 -20.07
CA ALA A 88 -9.86 9.87 -20.26
C ALA A 88 -10.25 11.35 -20.30
N GLN A 89 -9.87 12.11 -19.29
CA GLN A 89 -9.93 13.58 -19.35
C GLN A 89 -8.81 14.07 -20.26
N VAL A 90 -9.16 14.81 -21.30
CA VAL A 90 -8.23 15.41 -22.27
C VAL A 90 -8.14 16.91 -21.96
N LEU A 91 -6.93 17.45 -21.85
CA LEU A 91 -6.72 18.89 -21.76
C LEU A 91 -7.09 19.56 -23.09
N ALA A 92 -7.41 20.86 -23.04
CA ALA A 92 -7.80 21.66 -24.21
C ALA A 92 -6.75 21.69 -25.35
N ASP A 93 -5.52 21.19 -25.10
CA ASP A 93 -4.41 21.05 -26.05
C ASP A 93 -4.28 19.63 -26.65
N GLY A 94 -5.26 18.76 -26.41
CA GLY A 94 -5.27 17.38 -26.96
C GLY A 94 -4.35 16.39 -26.24
N ARG A 95 -3.69 16.77 -25.14
CA ARG A 95 -2.88 15.83 -24.33
C ARG A 95 -3.78 15.07 -23.37
N ALA A 96 -3.78 13.75 -23.50
CA ALA A 96 -4.40 12.88 -22.49
C ALA A 96 -3.75 13.16 -21.13
N LEU A 97 -4.57 13.52 -20.12
CA LEU A 97 -4.13 13.44 -18.73
C LEU A 97 -3.89 11.95 -18.44
N SER A 98 -2.66 11.50 -18.62
CA SER A 98 -2.21 10.26 -18.04
C SER A 98 -2.34 10.47 -16.53
N ALA A 99 -3.42 9.95 -15.94
CA ALA A 99 -3.50 9.81 -14.50
C ALA A 99 -2.32 8.92 -14.12
N SER A 100 -1.22 9.54 -13.69
CA SER A 100 -0.06 8.80 -13.18
C SER A 100 -0.59 7.91 -12.07
N ARG A 101 -0.40 6.60 -12.23
CA ARG A 101 -0.82 5.64 -11.20
C ARG A 101 -0.25 6.10 -9.87
N PRO A 102 -1.06 6.06 -8.80
CA PRO A 102 -0.56 6.41 -7.48
C PRO A 102 0.68 5.57 -7.15
N VAL A 103 1.73 6.22 -6.69
CA VAL A 103 2.98 5.55 -6.36
C VAL A 103 2.82 4.89 -4.99
N VAL A 104 2.97 3.57 -4.93
CA VAL A 104 2.99 2.83 -3.66
C VAL A 104 4.32 3.09 -2.95
N LEU A 105 4.24 3.63 -1.72
CA LEU A 105 5.38 4.01 -0.89
C LEU A 105 5.73 2.95 0.16
N GLY A 106 4.78 2.07 0.47
CA GLY A 106 4.93 1.01 1.44
C GLY A 106 3.67 0.15 1.52
N TYR A 107 3.77 -0.96 2.24
CA TYR A 107 2.63 -1.84 2.49
C TYR A 107 2.72 -2.49 3.87
N ALA A 108 1.58 -2.98 4.34
CA ALA A 108 1.47 -3.70 5.60
C ALA A 108 0.45 -4.82 5.50
N SER A 109 0.64 -5.87 6.28
CA SER A 109 -0.30 -6.99 6.40
C SER A 109 -0.12 -7.66 7.75
N PHE A 110 -1.07 -8.47 8.15
CA PHE A 110 -0.86 -9.48 9.17
C PHE A 110 -1.39 -10.85 8.74
N GLY A 111 -1.01 -11.88 9.48
CA GLY A 111 -1.47 -13.25 9.28
C GLY A 111 -1.44 -14.04 10.58
N THR A 112 -1.72 -15.35 10.50
CA THR A 112 -1.72 -16.22 11.66
C THR A 112 -0.35 -16.23 12.34
N PHE A 113 -0.36 -16.08 13.68
CA PHE A 113 0.84 -16.28 14.48
C PHE A 113 1.09 -17.76 14.67
N ARG A 114 2.31 -18.21 14.37
CA ARG A 114 2.75 -19.63 14.53
C ARG A 114 1.80 -20.65 13.88
N GLY A 115 1.24 -20.32 12.72
CA GLY A 115 0.35 -21.21 11.97
C GLY A 115 -1.06 -21.31 12.56
N SER A 116 -1.75 -22.44 12.28
CA SER A 116 -3.17 -22.61 12.57
C SER A 116 -3.46 -23.20 13.96
N TRP A 117 -2.65 -22.95 14.97
CA TRP A 117 -2.89 -23.48 16.32
C TRP A 117 -4.07 -22.74 16.97
N PRO A 118 -5.12 -23.45 17.39
CA PRO A 118 -6.36 -22.80 17.90
C PRO A 118 -6.14 -21.88 19.11
N GLY A 119 -5.09 -22.13 19.91
CA GLY A 119 -4.72 -21.29 21.04
C GLY A 119 -4.28 -19.87 20.64
N TYR A 120 -3.86 -19.67 19.39
CA TYR A 120 -3.42 -18.37 18.87
C TYR A 120 -4.43 -17.71 17.95
N ARG A 121 -5.71 -18.16 17.93
CA ARG A 121 -6.73 -17.63 17.00
C ARG A 121 -6.96 -16.11 17.08
N HIS A 122 -6.65 -15.49 18.24
CA HIS A 122 -6.76 -14.05 18.47
C HIS A 122 -5.39 -13.33 18.43
N THR A 123 -4.35 -14.03 17.94
CA THR A 123 -2.99 -13.50 17.82
C THR A 123 -2.59 -13.52 16.36
N VAL A 124 -2.08 -12.41 15.86
CA VAL A 124 -1.56 -12.28 14.50
C VAL A 124 -0.12 -11.81 14.54
N GLU A 125 0.62 -12.13 13.48
CA GLU A 125 1.94 -11.57 13.21
C GLU A 125 1.83 -10.59 12.06
N HIS A 126 2.34 -9.37 12.26
CA HIS A 126 2.30 -8.32 11.25
C HIS A 126 3.66 -8.10 10.58
N SER A 127 3.59 -7.57 9.37
CA SER A 127 4.74 -7.04 8.65
C SER A 127 4.41 -5.66 8.13
N VAL A 128 5.34 -4.72 8.27
CA VAL A 128 5.24 -3.35 7.74
C VAL A 128 6.52 -3.04 6.99
N HIS A 129 6.37 -2.66 5.74
CA HIS A 129 7.49 -2.39 4.85
C HIS A 129 7.30 -1.07 4.14
N VAL A 130 8.29 -0.19 4.24
CA VAL A 130 8.32 1.13 3.60
C VAL A 130 9.54 1.20 2.70
N ARG A 131 9.38 1.74 1.50
CA ARG A 131 10.47 2.00 0.56
C ARG A 131 11.59 2.75 1.28
N ALA A 132 12.84 2.39 1.00
CA ALA A 132 14.01 2.95 1.68
C ALA A 132 14.09 4.48 1.55
N ASP A 133 13.77 5.01 0.35
CA ASP A 133 13.76 6.44 0.04
C ASP A 133 12.60 7.23 0.65
N GLN A 134 11.64 6.53 1.29
CA GLN A 134 10.42 7.13 1.87
C GLN A 134 10.35 6.97 3.41
N ARG A 135 11.39 6.43 4.01
CA ARG A 135 11.47 6.29 5.47
C ARG A 135 11.56 7.65 6.18
N GLY A 136 11.30 7.68 7.48
CA GLY A 136 11.32 8.93 8.26
C GLY A 136 10.13 9.86 8.06
N ARG A 137 9.14 9.50 7.21
CA ARG A 137 7.93 10.27 6.94
C ARG A 137 6.71 9.88 7.79
N GLY A 138 6.88 8.98 8.76
CA GLY A 138 5.77 8.47 9.57
C GLY A 138 4.90 7.42 8.89
N LEU A 139 5.23 6.98 7.67
CA LEU A 139 4.43 6.03 6.89
C LEU A 139 4.27 4.67 7.59
N GLY A 140 5.35 4.17 8.22
CA GLY A 140 5.31 2.92 8.98
C GLY A 140 4.35 3.00 10.17
N THR A 141 4.42 4.08 10.93
CA THR A 141 3.50 4.34 12.05
C THR A 141 2.05 4.43 11.58
N ALA A 142 1.79 5.14 10.49
CA ALA A 142 0.45 5.25 9.92
C ALA A 142 -0.10 3.87 9.46
N LEU A 143 0.74 3.03 8.83
CA LEU A 143 0.38 1.66 8.44
C LEU A 143 0.07 0.77 9.66
N ILE A 144 0.86 0.87 10.75
CA ILE A 144 0.59 0.12 11.99
C ILE A 144 -0.75 0.55 12.60
N HIS A 145 -1.03 1.85 12.67
CA HIS A 145 -2.33 2.33 13.16
C HIS A 145 -3.51 1.83 12.32
N ALA A 146 -3.35 1.78 11.00
CA ALA A 146 -4.36 1.20 10.11
C ALA A 146 -4.54 -0.30 10.36
N LEU A 147 -3.45 -1.05 10.61
CA LEU A 147 -3.55 -2.48 10.98
C LEU A 147 -4.24 -2.69 12.33
N PHE A 148 -4.11 -1.78 13.30
CA PHE A 148 -4.84 -1.89 14.57
C PHE A 148 -6.36 -1.83 14.34
N ALA A 149 -6.83 -0.93 13.50
CA ALA A 149 -8.26 -0.85 13.15
C ALA A 149 -8.76 -2.15 12.49
N GLU A 150 -7.95 -2.71 11.56
CA GLU A 150 -8.25 -3.97 10.91
C GLU A 150 -8.23 -5.17 11.88
N ALA A 151 -7.31 -5.17 12.85
CA ALA A 151 -7.20 -6.19 13.88
C ALA A 151 -8.41 -6.17 14.83
N GLN A 152 -8.81 -4.98 15.30
CA GLN A 152 -9.98 -4.80 16.15
C GLN A 152 -11.27 -5.27 15.47
N ALA A 153 -11.44 -4.98 14.18
CA ALA A 153 -12.60 -5.41 13.40
C ALA A 153 -12.71 -6.94 13.25
N ARG A 154 -11.62 -7.68 13.53
CA ARG A 154 -11.50 -9.15 13.39
C ARG A 154 -11.34 -9.89 14.72
N ASP A 155 -11.64 -9.25 15.85
CA ASP A 155 -11.49 -9.84 17.19
C ASP A 155 -10.06 -10.33 17.47
N VAL A 156 -9.06 -9.64 16.92
CA VAL A 156 -7.64 -9.88 17.22
C VAL A 156 -7.29 -9.11 18.49
N HIS A 157 -6.72 -9.83 19.46
CA HIS A 157 -6.36 -9.26 20.76
C HIS A 157 -4.86 -8.92 20.86
N VAL A 158 -4.03 -9.65 20.12
CA VAL A 158 -2.57 -9.50 20.16
C VAL A 158 -2.03 -9.43 18.74
N MET A 159 -1.23 -8.41 18.48
CA MET A 159 -0.49 -8.25 17.23
C MET A 159 1.00 -8.26 17.53
N VAL A 160 1.74 -9.23 16.99
CA VAL A 160 3.17 -9.46 17.21
C VAL A 160 3.96 -8.95 16.00
N GLY A 161 5.06 -8.26 16.26
CA GLY A 161 6.06 -7.92 15.24
C GLY A 161 7.38 -8.61 15.56
N ALA A 162 7.95 -9.34 14.61
CA ALA A 162 9.32 -9.83 14.71
C ALA A 162 10.26 -8.75 14.13
N ILE A 163 11.18 -8.25 14.96
CA ILE A 163 12.10 -7.18 14.58
C ILE A 163 13.51 -7.66 14.90
N ASP A 164 14.41 -7.58 13.94
CA ASP A 164 15.84 -7.83 14.15
C ASP A 164 16.42 -6.76 15.08
N ALA A 165 17.25 -7.17 16.04
CA ALA A 165 17.86 -6.27 17.03
C ALA A 165 18.77 -5.21 16.40
N GLU A 166 19.30 -5.46 15.20
CA GLU A 166 20.11 -4.49 14.46
C GLU A 166 19.26 -3.50 13.66
N ASN A 167 17.96 -3.77 13.49
CA ASN A 167 17.03 -2.88 12.79
C ASN A 167 16.55 -1.74 13.70
N THR A 168 17.43 -0.82 14.02
CA THR A 168 17.17 0.31 14.93
C THR A 168 16.26 1.39 14.31
N GLY A 169 15.94 1.28 13.03
CA GLY A 169 15.05 2.20 12.31
C GLY A 169 13.57 1.78 12.28
N SER A 170 13.23 0.66 12.91
CA SER A 170 11.86 0.13 12.97
C SER A 170 11.08 0.65 14.15
#